data_67117b211f44d86c8a492dfa06e58b78
#
_entry.id   67117b211f44d86c8a492dfa06e58b78
#
_cell.length_a   1.000
_cell.length_b   1.000
_cell.length_c   1.000
_cell.angle_alpha   90.00
_cell.angle_beta   90.00
_cell.angle_gamma   90.00
#
_symmetry.space_group_name_H-M   'P 1'
#
loop_
_entity.id
_entity.type
_entity.pdbx_description
1 polymer ?
#
loop_
_entity_poly.entity_id
_entity_poly.type
_entity_poly.pdbx_seq_one_letter_code
_entity_poly.pdbx_strand_id
1 'polypeptide(L)'
;MNFEAFGSSPDFTTPIQQFLYNNCSKIEEAKQGGEQSINNYMLFKQYSELMDKTLEKFLEYGNLDPETFMQAMQFARDENLPCSFLDYVLSSVEYENFYNLMMDYKKMNDQEIKEDSNVKFMDDEIKKNEENIKKNKGKEIRHDKKNENK
;
A
#
# COMPACT_ATOMS: atom_id res chain seq x y z
N MET A 1 1.64 -23.79 -17.65
CA MET A 1 1.82 -22.38 -17.29
C MET A 1 1.67 -22.27 -15.79
N ASN A 2 2.64 -21.65 -15.09
CA ASN A 2 2.55 -21.47 -13.64
C ASN A 2 1.85 -20.13 -13.36
N PHE A 3 0.59 -20.18 -12.94
CA PHE A 3 -0.24 -19.01 -12.61
C PHE A 3 0.37 -18.15 -11.49
N GLU A 4 1.04 -18.77 -10.51
CA GLU A 4 1.71 -18.07 -9.43
C GLU A 4 2.92 -17.25 -9.92
N ALA A 5 3.73 -17.80 -10.82
CA ALA A 5 4.86 -17.09 -11.40
C ALA A 5 4.40 -15.88 -12.21
N PHE A 6 3.20 -15.96 -12.74
CA PHE A 6 2.61 -14.95 -13.60
C PHE A 6 1.97 -13.82 -12.79
N GLY A 7 1.12 -14.13 -11.83
CA GLY A 7 0.53 -13.14 -10.93
C GLY A 7 1.56 -12.38 -10.09
N SER A 8 2.79 -12.90 -10.03
CA SER A 8 3.94 -12.26 -9.37
C SER A 8 4.81 -11.44 -10.32
N SER A 9 4.48 -11.39 -11.63
CA SER A 9 5.25 -10.61 -12.59
C SER A 9 5.15 -9.11 -12.27
N PRO A 10 6.28 -8.38 -12.13
CA PRO A 10 6.27 -6.94 -11.88
C PRO A 10 5.52 -6.15 -12.96
N ASP A 11 5.53 -6.61 -14.21
CA ASP A 11 4.84 -5.95 -15.32
C ASP A 11 3.33 -5.94 -15.14
N PHE A 12 2.78 -6.94 -14.44
CA PHE A 12 1.38 -7.00 -14.09
C PHE A 12 1.10 -6.31 -12.75
N THR A 13 1.84 -6.67 -11.71
CA THR A 13 1.54 -6.25 -10.33
C THR A 13 1.85 -4.79 -10.06
N THR A 14 2.94 -4.26 -10.63
CA THR A 14 3.40 -2.89 -10.35
C THR A 14 2.35 -1.82 -10.70
N PRO A 15 1.77 -1.77 -11.91
CA PRO A 15 0.76 -0.74 -12.22
C PRO A 15 -0.50 -0.85 -11.36
N ILE A 16 -0.90 -2.07 -11.00
CA ILE A 16 -2.06 -2.31 -10.14
C ILE A 16 -1.79 -1.82 -8.71
N GLN A 17 -0.68 -2.23 -8.13
CA GLN A 17 -0.29 -1.82 -6.78
C GLN A 17 -0.07 -0.31 -6.68
N GLN A 18 0.54 0.31 -7.67
CA GLN A 18 0.70 1.77 -7.73
C GLN A 18 -0.64 2.49 -7.78
N PHE A 19 -1.59 1.99 -8.56
CA PHE A 19 -2.94 2.57 -8.59
C PHE A 19 -3.61 2.50 -7.21
N LEU A 20 -3.59 1.34 -6.58
CA LEU A 20 -4.19 1.12 -5.26
C LEU A 20 -3.53 2.01 -4.21
N TYR A 21 -2.22 2.05 -4.15
CA TYR A 21 -1.47 2.87 -3.20
C TYR A 21 -1.75 4.37 -3.38
N ASN A 22 -1.70 4.87 -4.61
CA ASN A 22 -1.89 6.29 -4.91
C ASN A 22 -3.33 6.77 -4.72
N ASN A 23 -4.32 5.88 -4.71
CA ASN A 23 -5.73 6.23 -4.64
C ASN A 23 -6.43 5.75 -3.36
N CYS A 24 -5.80 4.92 -2.52
CA CYS A 24 -6.45 4.39 -1.31
C CYS A 24 -6.90 5.48 -0.33
N SER A 25 -6.17 6.59 -0.23
CA SER A 25 -6.56 7.72 0.62
C SER A 25 -7.83 8.45 0.15
N LYS A 26 -8.20 8.29 -1.13
CA LYS A 26 -9.38 8.93 -1.72
C LYS A 26 -10.66 8.14 -1.51
N ILE A 27 -10.55 6.86 -1.09
CA ILE A 27 -11.73 6.02 -0.86
C ILE A 27 -12.53 6.57 0.33
N GLU A 28 -13.81 6.75 0.12
CA GLU A 28 -14.74 7.20 1.15
C GLU A 28 -15.36 6.00 1.85
N GLU A 29 -15.42 6.06 3.17
CA GLU A 29 -16.09 5.01 3.96
C GLU A 29 -17.59 4.99 3.65
N ALA A 30 -18.17 3.80 3.57
CA ALA A 30 -19.59 3.63 3.32
C ALA A 30 -20.41 4.31 4.45
N LYS A 31 -21.34 5.19 4.08
CA LYS A 31 -22.26 5.82 5.04
C LYS A 31 -23.27 4.79 5.54
N GLN A 32 -23.76 5.00 6.77
CA GLN A 32 -24.88 4.21 7.28
C GLN A 32 -26.07 4.33 6.32
N GLY A 33 -26.49 3.22 5.71
CA GLY A 33 -27.54 3.18 4.70
C GLY A 33 -27.11 2.55 3.37
N GLY A 34 -25.83 2.24 3.18
CA GLY A 34 -25.33 1.47 2.05
C GLY A 34 -25.23 2.24 0.73
N GLU A 35 -25.47 3.55 0.72
CA GLU A 35 -25.24 4.35 -0.49
C GLU A 35 -23.74 4.46 -0.76
N GLN A 36 -23.37 4.01 -1.95
CA GLN A 36 -22.00 4.07 -2.46
C GLN A 36 -21.69 5.49 -2.93
N SER A 37 -20.50 6.00 -2.58
CA SER A 37 -20.02 7.28 -3.06
C SER A 37 -19.80 7.24 -4.58
N ILE A 38 -20.24 8.30 -5.28
CA ILE A 38 -19.95 8.47 -6.70
C ILE A 38 -18.45 8.49 -6.96
N ASN A 39 -17.67 9.06 -6.05
CA ASN A 39 -16.21 9.09 -6.15
C ASN A 39 -15.61 7.68 -6.08
N ASN A 40 -16.11 6.83 -5.18
CA ASN A 40 -15.69 5.44 -5.09
C ASN A 40 -16.00 4.67 -6.38
N TYR A 41 -17.18 4.90 -6.95
CA TYR A 41 -17.55 4.28 -8.20
C TYR A 41 -16.68 4.73 -9.38
N MET A 42 -16.31 6.00 -9.42
CA MET A 42 -15.37 6.50 -10.43
C MET A 42 -13.97 5.88 -10.29
N LEU A 43 -13.49 5.70 -9.06
CA LEU A 43 -12.23 4.99 -8.80
C LEU A 43 -12.31 3.52 -9.24
N PHE A 44 -13.43 2.84 -8.95
CA PHE A 44 -13.67 1.47 -9.41
C PHE A 44 -13.61 1.37 -10.93
N LYS A 45 -14.26 2.28 -11.64
CA LYS A 45 -14.24 2.31 -13.11
C LYS A 45 -12.82 2.50 -13.66
N GLN A 46 -12.05 3.42 -13.08
CA GLN A 46 -10.63 3.63 -13.45
C GLN A 46 -9.78 2.39 -13.20
N TYR A 47 -10.02 1.69 -12.09
CA TYR A 47 -9.35 0.45 -11.77
C TYR A 47 -9.68 -0.66 -12.77
N SER A 48 -10.95 -0.82 -13.12
CA SER A 48 -11.39 -1.78 -14.13
C SER A 48 -10.75 -1.52 -15.50
N GLU A 49 -10.72 -0.27 -15.95
CA GLU A 49 -10.05 0.11 -17.20
C GLU A 49 -8.53 -0.14 -17.18
N LEU A 50 -7.88 0.08 -16.04
CA LEU A 50 -6.46 -0.24 -15.86
C LEU A 50 -6.23 -1.75 -15.93
N MET A 51 -7.07 -2.53 -15.27
CA MET A 51 -6.99 -3.98 -15.27
C MET A 51 -7.17 -4.55 -16.68
N ASP A 52 -8.17 -4.08 -17.41
CA ASP A 52 -8.42 -4.52 -18.79
C ASP A 52 -7.19 -4.30 -19.68
N LYS A 53 -6.59 -3.11 -19.63
CA LYS A 53 -5.38 -2.79 -20.39
C LYS A 53 -4.17 -3.63 -19.96
N THR A 54 -4.06 -3.92 -18.68
CA THR A 54 -2.94 -4.70 -18.15
C THR A 54 -3.08 -6.16 -18.53
N LEU A 55 -4.31 -6.71 -18.47
CA LEU A 55 -4.61 -8.07 -18.91
C LEU A 55 -4.43 -8.25 -20.43
N GLU A 56 -4.88 -7.28 -21.22
CA GLU A 56 -4.73 -7.32 -22.69
C GLU A 56 -3.24 -7.43 -23.08
N LYS A 57 -2.41 -6.55 -22.55
CA LYS A 57 -0.96 -6.62 -22.76
C LYS A 57 -0.37 -7.95 -22.35
N PHE A 58 -0.84 -8.46 -21.25
CA PHE A 58 -0.36 -9.72 -20.72
C PHE A 58 -0.72 -10.91 -21.62
N LEU A 59 -1.96 -10.99 -22.05
CA LEU A 59 -2.41 -12.05 -22.96
C LEU A 59 -1.64 -12.01 -24.28
N GLU A 60 -1.37 -10.80 -24.80
CA GLU A 60 -0.54 -10.59 -25.99
C GLU A 60 0.88 -11.09 -25.79
N TYR A 61 1.57 -10.66 -24.72
CA TYR A 61 2.95 -11.09 -24.42
C TYR A 61 3.08 -12.59 -24.17
N GLY A 62 2.10 -13.17 -23.48
CA GLY A 62 2.06 -14.59 -23.18
C GLY A 62 1.59 -15.47 -24.34
N ASN A 63 1.14 -14.85 -25.44
CA ASN A 63 0.44 -15.55 -26.52
C ASN A 63 -0.66 -16.49 -26.00
N LEU A 64 -1.45 -15.96 -25.06
CA LEU A 64 -2.49 -16.66 -24.35
C LEU A 64 -3.84 -16.37 -24.96
N ASP A 65 -4.58 -17.44 -25.19
CA ASP A 65 -5.98 -17.34 -25.58
C ASP A 65 -6.83 -16.85 -24.38
N PRO A 66 -7.66 -15.80 -24.56
CA PRO A 66 -8.51 -15.26 -23.50
C PRO A 66 -9.46 -16.30 -22.88
N GLU A 67 -9.95 -17.24 -23.68
CA GLU A 67 -10.87 -18.28 -23.20
C GLU A 67 -10.14 -19.26 -22.27
N THR A 68 -8.95 -19.71 -22.66
CA THR A 68 -8.08 -20.55 -21.83
C THR A 68 -7.70 -19.84 -20.51
N PHE A 69 -7.43 -18.54 -20.57
CA PHE A 69 -7.17 -17.73 -19.40
C PHE A 69 -8.36 -17.68 -18.45
N MET A 70 -9.56 -17.42 -18.96
CA MET A 70 -10.79 -17.37 -18.16
C MET A 70 -11.10 -18.71 -17.50
N GLN A 71 -10.92 -19.82 -18.21
CA GLN A 71 -11.11 -21.17 -17.65
C GLN A 71 -10.15 -21.45 -16.49
N ALA A 72 -8.91 -21.03 -16.64
CA ALA A 72 -7.92 -21.19 -15.58
C ALA A 72 -8.18 -20.32 -14.36
N MET A 73 -8.71 -19.09 -14.56
CA MET A 73 -9.16 -18.21 -13.48
C MET A 73 -10.34 -18.82 -12.72
N GLN A 74 -11.28 -19.39 -13.45
CA GLN A 74 -12.42 -20.08 -12.85
C GLN A 74 -12.00 -21.30 -12.04
N PHE A 75 -11.10 -22.10 -12.55
CA PHE A 75 -10.52 -23.23 -11.82
C PHE A 75 -9.84 -22.78 -10.53
N ALA A 76 -9.00 -21.72 -10.58
CA ALA A 76 -8.33 -21.20 -9.40
C ALA A 76 -9.31 -20.70 -8.33
N ARG A 77 -10.43 -20.09 -8.76
CA ARG A 77 -11.51 -19.65 -7.88
C ARG A 77 -12.23 -20.83 -7.22
N ASP A 78 -12.61 -21.82 -8.00
CA ASP A 78 -13.38 -22.99 -7.54
C ASP A 78 -12.56 -23.84 -6.56
N GLU A 79 -11.25 -23.95 -6.76
CA GLU A 79 -10.33 -24.66 -5.90
C GLU A 79 -9.82 -23.81 -4.70
N ASN A 80 -10.29 -22.57 -4.54
CA ASN A 80 -9.82 -21.63 -3.52
C ASN A 80 -8.30 -21.51 -3.43
N LEU A 81 -7.64 -21.47 -4.58
CA LEU A 81 -6.19 -21.34 -4.61
C LEU A 81 -5.79 -19.95 -4.11
N PRO A 82 -4.82 -19.84 -3.17
CA PRO A 82 -4.32 -18.56 -2.71
C PRO A 82 -3.56 -17.88 -3.85
N CYS A 83 -4.19 -16.89 -4.48
CA CYS A 83 -3.63 -16.21 -5.65
C CYS A 83 -3.96 -14.71 -5.59
N SER A 84 -2.98 -13.89 -5.23
CA SER A 84 -3.14 -12.43 -5.22
C SER A 84 -3.58 -11.85 -6.57
N PHE A 85 -3.19 -12.50 -7.65
CA PHE A 85 -3.62 -12.15 -8.99
C PHE A 85 -5.13 -12.28 -9.17
N LEU A 86 -5.71 -13.37 -8.67
CA LEU A 86 -7.16 -13.60 -8.70
C LEU A 86 -7.91 -12.50 -7.95
N ASP A 87 -7.40 -12.10 -6.77
CA ASP A 87 -7.99 -11.04 -5.97
C ASP A 87 -8.00 -9.70 -6.71
N TYR A 88 -6.91 -9.37 -7.41
CA TYR A 88 -6.83 -8.15 -8.22
C TYR A 88 -7.81 -8.18 -9.40
N VAL A 89 -7.94 -9.31 -10.10
CA VAL A 89 -8.86 -9.46 -11.24
C VAL A 89 -10.32 -9.41 -10.76
N LEU A 90 -10.67 -10.13 -9.70
CA LEU A 90 -12.02 -10.10 -9.13
C LEU A 90 -12.42 -8.69 -8.65
N SER A 91 -11.47 -7.96 -8.10
CA SER A 91 -11.70 -6.57 -7.68
C SER A 91 -11.95 -5.62 -8.85
N SER A 92 -11.59 -6.00 -10.07
CA SER A 92 -11.88 -5.20 -11.27
C SER A 92 -13.30 -5.39 -11.83
N VAL A 93 -13.95 -6.48 -11.46
CA VAL A 93 -15.31 -6.82 -11.95
C VAL A 93 -16.40 -6.68 -10.89
N GLU A 94 -16.03 -6.76 -9.62
CA GLU A 94 -16.96 -6.69 -8.49
C GLU A 94 -16.63 -5.50 -7.59
N TYR A 95 -17.53 -4.52 -7.49
CA TYR A 95 -17.32 -3.30 -6.71
C TYR A 95 -17.00 -3.58 -5.22
N GLU A 96 -17.66 -4.54 -4.61
CA GLU A 96 -17.44 -4.87 -3.20
C GLU A 96 -16.03 -5.37 -2.94
N ASN A 97 -15.49 -6.23 -3.82
CA ASN A 97 -14.11 -6.69 -3.75
C ASN A 97 -13.12 -5.54 -3.94
N PHE A 98 -13.39 -4.64 -4.88
CA PHE A 98 -12.59 -3.43 -5.06
C PHE A 98 -12.59 -2.55 -3.81
N TYR A 99 -13.76 -2.29 -3.24
CA TYR A 99 -13.89 -1.48 -2.03
C TYR A 99 -13.09 -2.06 -0.87
N ASN A 100 -13.22 -3.35 -0.61
CA ASN A 100 -12.47 -4.04 0.44
C ASN A 100 -10.96 -3.97 0.21
N LEU A 101 -10.51 -4.21 -1.02
CA LEU A 101 -9.10 -4.11 -1.39
C LEU A 101 -8.55 -2.70 -1.16
N MET A 102 -9.29 -1.66 -1.56
CA MET A 102 -8.91 -0.27 -1.33
C MET A 102 -8.85 0.09 0.16
N MET A 103 -9.80 -0.42 0.95
CA MET A 103 -9.81 -0.21 2.41
C MET A 103 -8.63 -0.89 3.10
N ASP A 104 -8.19 -2.05 2.62
CA ASP A 104 -7.00 -2.71 3.15
C ASP A 104 -5.72 -1.93 2.82
N TYR A 105 -5.59 -1.42 1.61
CA TYR A 105 -4.48 -0.53 1.23
C TYR A 105 -4.48 0.76 2.05
N LYS A 106 -5.65 1.35 2.31
CA LYS A 106 -5.78 2.54 3.16
C LYS A 106 -5.29 2.29 4.57
N LYS A 107 -5.69 1.18 5.18
CA LYS A 107 -5.24 0.79 6.53
C LYS A 107 -3.72 0.60 6.59
N MET A 108 -3.12 -0.07 5.60
CA MET A 108 -1.67 -0.26 5.52
C MET A 108 -0.94 1.08 5.41
N ASN A 109 -1.40 1.96 4.53
CA ASN A 109 -0.82 3.30 4.36
C ASN A 109 -0.92 4.16 5.63
N ASP A 110 -2.05 4.11 6.33
CA ASP A 110 -2.25 4.82 7.61
C ASP A 110 -1.33 4.28 8.72
N GLN A 111 -0.99 3.00 8.70
CA GLN A 111 -0.03 2.39 9.63
C GLN A 111 1.40 2.82 9.34
N GLU A 112 1.83 2.81 8.08
CA GLU A 112 3.15 3.29 7.66
C GLU A 112 3.37 4.76 8.07
N ILE A 113 2.38 5.63 7.87
CA ILE A 113 2.45 7.04 8.28
C ILE A 113 2.61 7.18 9.80
N LYS A 114 1.96 6.34 10.60
CA LYS A 114 2.08 6.35 12.06
C LYS A 114 3.44 5.88 12.52
N GLU A 115 3.99 4.84 11.91
CA GLU A 115 5.32 4.32 12.22
C GLU A 115 6.40 5.35 11.88
N ASP A 116 6.36 5.97 10.72
CA ASP A 116 7.28 7.04 10.32
C ASP A 116 7.19 8.26 11.26
N SER A 117 5.98 8.61 11.71
CA SER A 117 5.78 9.69 12.66
C SER A 117 6.40 9.37 14.03
N ASN A 118 6.25 8.15 14.51
CA ASN A 118 6.83 7.70 15.78
C ASN A 118 8.36 7.68 15.73
N VAL A 119 8.96 7.21 14.63
CA VAL A 119 10.43 7.24 14.44
C VAL A 119 10.94 8.68 14.47
N LYS A 120 10.26 9.60 13.82
CA LYS A 120 10.63 11.02 13.79
C LYS A 120 10.57 11.66 15.18
N PHE A 121 9.54 11.33 15.98
CA PHE A 121 9.45 11.79 17.38
C PHE A 121 10.59 11.27 18.25
N MET A 122 10.96 10.00 18.10
CA MET A 122 12.08 9.40 18.86
C MET A 122 13.41 10.05 18.47
N ASP A 123 13.66 10.31 17.19
CA ASP A 123 14.87 11.00 16.73
C ASP A 123 14.99 12.44 17.28
N ASP A 124 13.89 13.17 17.35
CA ASP A 124 13.85 14.51 17.91
C ASP A 124 14.06 14.52 19.42
N GLU A 125 13.56 13.54 20.16
CA GLU A 125 13.83 13.39 21.60
C GLU A 125 15.29 13.02 21.87
N ILE A 126 15.88 12.14 21.07
CA ILE A 126 17.29 11.77 21.18
C ILE A 126 18.19 13.00 20.98
N LYS A 127 17.94 13.77 19.93
CA LYS A 127 18.69 15.01 19.66
C LYS A 127 18.59 16.03 20.80
N LYS A 128 17.39 16.23 21.37
CA LYS A 128 17.20 17.12 22.54
C LYS A 128 17.97 16.65 23.76
N ASN A 129 18.00 15.34 24.02
CA ASN A 129 18.75 14.77 25.14
C ASN A 129 20.26 14.93 24.95
N GLU A 130 20.77 14.70 23.72
CA GLU A 130 22.21 14.92 23.44
C GLU A 130 22.62 16.39 23.60
N GLU A 131 21.81 17.35 23.19
CA GLU A 131 22.05 18.77 23.39
C GLU A 131 22.06 19.15 24.87
N ASN A 132 21.16 18.59 25.67
CA ASN A 132 21.11 18.82 27.11
C ASN A 132 22.35 18.26 27.84
N ILE A 133 22.83 17.08 27.44
CA ILE A 133 24.03 16.47 27.97
C ILE A 133 25.25 17.35 27.65
N LYS A 134 25.37 17.86 26.43
CA LYS A 134 26.48 18.78 26.05
C LYS A 134 26.45 20.07 26.82
N LYS A 135 25.27 20.65 27.07
CA LYS A 135 25.11 21.87 27.89
C LYS A 135 25.52 21.66 29.34
N ASN A 136 25.20 20.51 29.94
CA ASN A 136 25.55 20.18 31.32
C ASN A 136 27.04 19.94 31.49
N LYS A 137 27.71 19.22 30.57
CA LYS A 137 29.16 19.03 30.57
C LYS A 137 29.90 20.36 30.41
N GLY A 138 29.40 21.29 29.61
CA GLY A 138 29.97 22.62 29.46
C GLY A 138 29.87 23.49 30.74
N LYS A 139 28.87 23.24 31.60
CA LYS A 139 28.73 23.94 32.91
C LYS A 139 29.68 23.39 33.97
N GLU A 140 29.91 22.08 34.01
CA GLU A 140 30.87 21.46 34.94
C GLU A 140 32.30 21.90 34.66
N ILE A 141 32.72 21.95 33.41
CA ILE A 141 34.07 22.42 33.03
C ILE A 141 34.31 23.91 33.40
N ARG A 142 33.28 24.76 33.40
CA ARG A 142 33.38 26.17 33.83
C ARG A 142 33.45 26.33 35.34
N HIS A 143 32.93 25.41 36.15
CA HIS A 143 33.00 25.44 37.61
C HIS A 143 34.40 25.08 38.14
N ASP A 144 35.09 24.11 37.53
CA ASP A 144 36.44 23.68 37.93
C ASP A 144 37.49 24.74 37.65
N LYS A 145 37.35 25.58 36.62
CA LYS A 145 38.28 26.68 36.32
C LYS A 145 38.20 27.87 37.28
N LYS A 146 37.17 27.99 38.10
CA LYS A 146 37.05 29.06 39.10
C LYS A 146 37.69 28.74 40.44
N ASN A 147 38.03 27.49 40.72
CA ASN A 147 38.62 27.06 41.97
C ASN A 147 40.15 26.96 41.97
N GLU A 148 40.81 27.13 40.80
CA GLU A 148 42.27 27.09 40.72
C GLU A 148 42.97 28.46 40.86
N ASN A 149 42.25 29.56 41.08
CA ASN A 149 42.78 30.92 41.24
C ASN A 149 42.50 31.51 42.63
N LYS A 150 42.78 30.75 43.71
CA LYS A 150 42.92 31.31 45.09
C LYS A 150 44.09 30.73 45.77
#